data_5c0122792d6ea1bdb05fc97ee31134b9
#
_entry.id   5c0122792d6ea1bdb05fc97ee31134b9
#
_cell.length_a   1.000
_cell.length_b   1.000
_cell.length_c   1.000
_cell.angle_alpha   90.00
_cell.angle_beta   90.00
_cell.angle_gamma   90.00
#
_symmetry.space_group_name_H-M   'P 1'
#
loop_
_entity.id
_entity.type
_entity.pdbx_description
1 polymer ?
#
loop_
_entity_poly.entity_id
_entity_poly.type
_entity_poly.pdbx_seq_one_letter_code
_entity_poly.pdbx_strand_id
1 'polypeptide(L)'
;MITTQQEFAEVREVPALEMNGVSWRAGRHTVLSDVSLAVKPGELLGLIGPNGSGKSSVLRILAGIHAPTQGTVHLHGHSLRAMGRRQVAQHLAMVAQTADTLDAITARDAVELGRTPWLSALQSWSARDDEIVSEALGCVGMHDRQQRLWGQLSGGERQRIHIARALAQQPQILLMDEPTNHLDIHQQLALMDLVLALPITKVMAIHDLNQAMRCDRLAVMHQGRLHAIGKPATILQAPLLKEIFQVRATELFDPADGARILRFGALAQGGISE
;
A
#
# COMPACT_ATOMS: atom_id res chain seq x y z
N MET A 1 -3.20 -52.80 14.78
CA MET A 1 -3.34 -51.37 15.11
C MET A 1 -2.55 -50.61 14.09
N ILE A 2 -3.24 -50.08 13.09
CA ILE A 2 -2.66 -49.28 12.01
C ILE A 2 -3.08 -47.86 12.28
N THR A 3 -2.12 -47.04 12.73
CA THR A 3 -2.34 -45.61 13.01
C THR A 3 -2.12 -44.86 11.68
N THR A 4 -3.21 -44.51 11.03
CA THR A 4 -3.20 -43.67 9.84
C THR A 4 -3.03 -42.23 10.29
N GLN A 5 -1.80 -41.71 10.23
CA GLN A 5 -1.56 -40.29 10.26
C GLN A 5 -1.94 -39.71 8.87
N GLN A 6 -3.13 -39.14 8.77
CA GLN A 6 -3.45 -38.22 7.68
C GLN A 6 -2.74 -36.90 7.98
N GLU A 7 -1.61 -36.67 7.29
CA GLU A 7 -1.05 -35.34 7.08
C GLU A 7 -2.10 -34.55 6.27
N PHE A 8 -2.79 -33.66 6.95
CA PHE A 8 -3.50 -32.57 6.28
C PHE A 8 -2.45 -31.69 5.61
N ALA A 9 -2.23 -31.89 4.32
CA ALA A 9 -1.50 -30.93 3.51
C ALA A 9 -2.25 -29.59 3.64
N GLU A 10 -1.65 -28.61 4.33
CA GLU A 10 -2.12 -27.23 4.28
C GLU A 10 -2.22 -26.84 2.80
N VAL A 11 -3.43 -26.62 2.32
CA VAL A 11 -3.65 -26.01 1.00
C VAL A 11 -2.99 -24.64 1.07
N ARG A 12 -1.79 -24.51 0.51
CA ARG A 12 -1.09 -23.21 0.43
C ARG A 12 -1.95 -22.32 -0.45
N GLU A 13 -2.66 -21.40 0.19
CA GLU A 13 -3.41 -20.38 -0.50
C GLU A 13 -2.45 -19.57 -1.41
N VAL A 14 -2.80 -19.43 -2.69
CA VAL A 14 -1.99 -18.71 -3.66
C VAL A 14 -1.93 -17.24 -3.25
N PRO A 15 -0.74 -16.66 -3.03
CA PRO A 15 -0.63 -15.25 -2.67
C PRO A 15 -1.24 -14.33 -3.75
N ALA A 16 -1.86 -13.24 -3.32
CA ALA A 16 -2.34 -12.21 -4.25
C ALA A 16 -1.18 -11.54 -4.98
N LEU A 17 -0.09 -11.25 -4.24
CA LEU A 17 1.18 -10.78 -4.78
C LEU A 17 2.34 -11.53 -4.13
N GLU A 18 3.39 -11.79 -4.89
CA GLU A 18 4.60 -12.44 -4.39
C GLU A 18 5.84 -11.85 -5.07
N MET A 19 6.86 -11.59 -4.26
CA MET A 19 8.21 -11.25 -4.70
C MET A 19 9.16 -12.34 -4.24
N ASN A 20 10.01 -12.87 -5.14
CA ASN A 20 10.98 -13.92 -4.83
C ASN A 20 12.38 -13.47 -5.24
N GLY A 21 13.28 -13.23 -4.26
CA GLY A 21 14.67 -12.85 -4.46
C GLY A 21 14.86 -11.58 -5.28
N VAL A 22 13.94 -10.62 -5.13
CA VAL A 22 13.94 -9.42 -5.98
C VAL A 22 15.05 -8.46 -5.60
N SER A 23 15.88 -8.13 -6.60
CA SER A 23 16.84 -7.03 -6.54
C SER A 23 16.54 -6.00 -7.62
N TRP A 24 16.80 -4.73 -7.31
CA TRP A 24 16.57 -3.64 -8.26
C TRP A 24 17.64 -2.54 -8.12
N ARG A 25 18.01 -1.94 -9.27
CA ARG A 25 19.03 -0.89 -9.33
C ARG A 25 18.46 0.33 -10.06
N ALA A 26 18.69 1.51 -9.50
CA ALA A 26 18.46 2.79 -10.15
C ALA A 26 19.82 3.26 -10.70
N GLY A 27 20.05 3.08 -11.99
CA GLY A 27 21.37 3.31 -12.59
C GLY A 27 22.43 2.40 -11.97
N ARG A 28 23.44 2.99 -11.32
CA ARG A 28 24.52 2.25 -10.64
C ARG A 28 24.21 1.92 -9.17
N HIS A 29 23.19 2.53 -8.58
CA HIS A 29 22.83 2.31 -7.19
C HIS A 29 21.90 1.11 -7.01
N THR A 30 22.26 0.17 -6.13
CA THR A 30 21.37 -0.91 -5.69
C THR A 30 20.40 -0.32 -4.67
N VAL A 31 19.10 -0.35 -4.99
CA VAL A 31 18.01 0.17 -4.15
C VAL A 31 17.34 -0.97 -3.39
N LEU A 32 17.15 -2.11 -4.03
CA LEU A 32 16.64 -3.33 -3.39
C LEU A 32 17.61 -4.48 -3.61
N SER A 33 17.79 -5.31 -2.58
CA SER A 33 18.70 -6.45 -2.58
C SER A 33 18.03 -7.65 -1.92
N ASP A 34 17.72 -8.67 -2.72
CA ASP A 34 17.20 -9.97 -2.30
C ASP A 34 15.94 -9.86 -1.43
N VAL A 35 14.91 -9.14 -1.92
CA VAL A 35 13.64 -8.96 -1.22
C VAL A 35 12.68 -10.08 -1.60
N SER A 36 12.21 -10.85 -0.61
CA SER A 36 11.18 -11.87 -0.76
C SER A 36 10.04 -11.61 0.20
N LEU A 37 8.83 -11.45 -0.32
CA LEU A 37 7.60 -11.26 0.47
C LEU A 37 6.38 -11.80 -0.27
N ALA A 38 5.37 -12.21 0.48
CA ALA A 38 4.09 -12.64 -0.04
C ALA A 38 2.95 -11.89 0.65
N VAL A 39 1.98 -11.45 -0.13
CA VAL A 39 0.76 -10.76 0.30
C VAL A 39 -0.41 -11.71 0.15
N LYS A 40 -1.16 -11.94 1.22
CA LYS A 40 -2.33 -12.84 1.20
C LYS A 40 -3.53 -12.14 0.58
N PRO A 41 -4.46 -12.89 -0.06
CA PRO A 41 -5.72 -12.31 -0.49
C PRO A 41 -6.48 -11.64 0.66
N GLY A 42 -7.00 -10.43 0.41
CA GLY A 42 -7.80 -9.67 1.38
C GLY A 42 -7.01 -8.95 2.49
N GLU A 43 -5.71 -9.27 2.71
CA GLU A 43 -4.95 -8.63 3.79
C GLU A 43 -4.56 -7.16 3.47
N LEU A 44 -4.37 -6.38 4.53
CA LEU A 44 -3.66 -5.11 4.49
C LEU A 44 -2.22 -5.34 5.00
N LEU A 45 -1.26 -5.37 4.07
CA LEU A 45 0.18 -5.41 4.40
C LEU A 45 0.73 -3.99 4.49
N GLY A 46 1.20 -3.57 5.67
CA GLY A 46 1.91 -2.32 5.86
C GLY A 46 3.40 -2.46 5.53
N LEU A 47 3.94 -1.59 4.68
CA LEU A 47 5.37 -1.45 4.45
C LEU A 47 5.89 -0.33 5.33
N ILE A 48 6.73 -0.65 6.31
CA ILE A 48 7.34 0.33 7.22
C ILE A 48 8.87 0.33 7.09
N GLY A 49 9.50 1.40 7.52
CA GLY A 49 10.96 1.55 7.49
C GLY A 49 11.38 3.00 7.33
N PRO A 50 12.64 3.34 7.60
CA PRO A 50 13.16 4.70 7.45
C PRO A 50 13.04 5.23 6.01
N ASN A 51 13.20 6.54 5.84
CA ASN A 51 13.28 7.15 4.53
C ASN A 51 14.44 6.56 3.74
N GLY A 52 14.24 6.31 2.44
CA GLY A 52 15.25 5.67 1.61
C GLY A 52 15.40 4.16 1.80
N SER A 53 14.61 3.50 2.65
CA SER A 53 14.69 2.03 2.86
C SER A 53 14.21 1.19 1.68
N GLY A 54 13.55 1.79 0.66
CA GLY A 54 13.11 1.11 -0.54
C GLY A 54 11.60 0.82 -0.63
N LYS A 55 10.77 1.29 0.30
CA LYS A 55 9.30 1.06 0.33
C LYS A 55 8.62 1.39 -1.01
N SER A 56 8.81 2.61 -1.51
CA SER A 56 8.22 3.05 -2.79
C SER A 56 8.74 2.22 -3.98
N SER A 57 9.99 1.76 -3.92
CA SER A 57 10.56 0.90 -4.96
C SER A 57 9.92 -0.49 -4.94
N VAL A 58 9.65 -1.06 -3.76
CA VAL A 58 8.87 -2.31 -3.61
C VAL A 58 7.49 -2.13 -4.25
N LEU A 59 6.76 -1.07 -3.90
CA LEU A 59 5.43 -0.81 -4.47
C LEU A 59 5.46 -0.68 -5.99
N ARG A 60 6.42 0.07 -6.55
CA ARG A 60 6.55 0.25 -8.01
C ARG A 60 6.91 -1.03 -8.74
N ILE A 61 7.67 -1.92 -8.11
CA ILE A 61 8.00 -3.23 -8.67
C ILE A 61 6.79 -4.16 -8.59
N LEU A 62 6.06 -4.19 -7.47
CA LEU A 62 4.80 -4.91 -7.33
C LEU A 62 3.74 -4.43 -8.34
N ALA A 63 3.73 -3.14 -8.66
CA ALA A 63 2.85 -2.55 -9.68
C ALA A 63 3.28 -2.85 -11.12
N GLY A 64 4.45 -3.48 -11.34
CA GLY A 64 5.02 -3.69 -12.68
C GLY A 64 5.52 -2.41 -13.37
N ILE A 65 5.65 -1.29 -12.62
CA ILE A 65 6.20 -0.01 -13.13
C ILE A 65 7.70 -0.15 -13.36
N HIS A 66 8.40 -0.83 -12.42
CA HIS A 66 9.80 -1.15 -12.55
C HIS A 66 9.99 -2.65 -12.70
N ALA A 67 10.80 -3.05 -13.68
CA ALA A 67 11.22 -4.44 -13.82
C ALA A 67 12.37 -4.74 -12.85
N PRO A 68 12.32 -5.84 -12.07
CA PRO A 68 13.43 -6.25 -11.22
C PRO A 68 14.67 -6.60 -12.07
N THR A 69 15.87 -6.34 -11.55
CA THR A 69 17.14 -6.78 -12.18
C THR A 69 17.41 -8.26 -11.93
N GLN A 70 16.92 -8.77 -10.79
CA GLN A 70 16.99 -10.19 -10.42
C GLN A 70 15.73 -10.56 -9.66
N GLY A 71 15.42 -11.85 -9.63
CA GLY A 71 14.23 -12.38 -8.98
C GLY A 71 12.96 -12.27 -9.83
N THR A 72 11.83 -12.61 -9.24
CA THR A 72 10.53 -12.66 -9.93
C THR A 72 9.43 -12.03 -9.10
N VAL A 73 8.39 -11.54 -9.79
CA VAL A 73 7.15 -11.04 -9.17
C VAL A 73 5.98 -11.79 -9.78
N HIS A 74 5.06 -12.23 -8.94
CA HIS A 74 3.86 -12.94 -9.35
C HIS A 74 2.60 -12.22 -8.84
N LEU A 75 1.59 -12.20 -9.69
CA LEU A 75 0.25 -11.72 -9.42
C LEU A 75 -0.70 -12.93 -9.52
N HIS A 76 -1.33 -13.33 -8.42
CA HIS A 76 -2.17 -14.55 -8.35
C HIS A 76 -1.47 -15.79 -8.95
N GLY A 77 -0.18 -15.98 -8.64
CA GLY A 77 0.65 -17.07 -9.14
C GLY A 77 1.14 -16.93 -10.59
N HIS A 78 0.70 -15.92 -11.33
CA HIS A 78 1.16 -15.65 -12.70
C HIS A 78 2.34 -14.68 -12.71
N SER A 79 3.38 -14.97 -13.49
CA SER A 79 4.53 -14.07 -13.60
C SER A 79 4.11 -12.71 -14.16
N LEU A 80 4.36 -11.64 -13.39
CA LEU A 80 4.03 -10.27 -13.80
C LEU A 80 4.71 -9.87 -15.10
N ARG A 81 5.90 -10.41 -15.37
CA ARG A 81 6.67 -10.15 -16.60
C ARG A 81 5.99 -10.73 -17.85
N ALA A 82 5.21 -11.79 -17.70
CA ALA A 82 4.48 -12.42 -18.81
C ALA A 82 3.14 -11.73 -19.09
N MET A 83 2.67 -10.89 -18.19
CA MET A 83 1.40 -10.16 -18.34
C MET A 83 1.59 -8.86 -19.10
N GLY A 84 0.62 -8.51 -19.96
CA GLY A 84 0.56 -7.19 -20.60
C GLY A 84 0.21 -6.10 -19.58
N ARG A 85 0.74 -4.88 -19.76
CA ARG A 85 0.48 -3.74 -18.85
C ARG A 85 -1.00 -3.50 -18.59
N ARG A 86 -1.84 -3.62 -19.64
CA ARG A 86 -3.28 -3.47 -19.52
C ARG A 86 -3.90 -4.54 -18.64
N GLN A 87 -3.47 -5.79 -18.80
CA GLN A 87 -3.93 -6.91 -17.99
C GLN A 87 -3.54 -6.72 -16.51
N VAL A 88 -2.31 -6.30 -16.23
CA VAL A 88 -1.90 -5.94 -14.86
C VAL A 88 -2.79 -4.85 -14.30
N ALA A 89 -3.03 -3.77 -15.08
CA ALA A 89 -3.85 -2.65 -14.66
C ALA A 89 -5.34 -3.01 -14.46
N GLN A 90 -5.85 -4.10 -14.99
CA GLN A 90 -7.21 -4.60 -14.71
C GLN A 90 -7.32 -5.32 -13.35
N HIS A 91 -6.19 -5.75 -12.77
CA HIS A 91 -6.16 -6.44 -11.48
C HIS A 91 -5.60 -5.60 -10.35
N LEU A 92 -4.71 -4.66 -10.66
CA LEU A 92 -3.94 -3.92 -9.69
C LEU A 92 -3.96 -2.43 -9.98
N ALA A 93 -4.30 -1.63 -8.96
CA ALA A 93 -4.21 -0.17 -9.02
C ALA A 93 -3.14 0.34 -8.04
N MET A 94 -2.54 1.49 -8.37
CA MET A 94 -1.56 2.15 -7.53
C MET A 94 -1.92 3.62 -7.31
N VAL A 95 -1.94 4.03 -6.03
CA VAL A 95 -2.00 5.43 -5.61
C VAL A 95 -0.58 5.86 -5.26
N ALA A 96 0.00 6.71 -6.09
CA ALA A 96 1.34 7.26 -5.86
C ALA A 96 1.31 8.40 -4.83
N GLN A 97 2.44 8.68 -4.19
CA GLN A 97 2.59 9.75 -3.20
C GLN A 97 2.26 11.13 -3.77
N THR A 98 2.69 11.38 -5.00
CA THR A 98 2.38 12.60 -5.75
C THR A 98 1.87 12.22 -7.13
N ALA A 99 0.73 12.75 -7.51
CA ALA A 99 0.24 12.65 -8.87
C ALA A 99 -0.21 14.04 -9.31
N ASP A 100 0.61 14.67 -10.15
CA ASP A 100 0.24 15.93 -10.77
C ASP A 100 -0.92 15.69 -11.72
N THR A 101 -1.94 16.50 -11.60
CA THR A 101 -3.11 16.50 -12.47
C THR A 101 -3.27 17.91 -13.01
N LEU A 102 -3.70 18.04 -14.27
CA LEU A 102 -3.97 19.34 -14.86
C LEU A 102 -5.09 20.05 -14.08
N ASP A 103 -4.86 21.29 -13.69
CA ASP A 103 -5.81 22.08 -12.90
C ASP A 103 -7.15 22.33 -13.60
N ALA A 104 -7.21 22.12 -14.92
CA ALA A 104 -8.37 22.39 -15.76
C ALA A 104 -9.41 21.25 -15.84
N ILE A 105 -9.17 20.10 -15.18
CA ILE A 105 -10.12 18.97 -15.18
C ILE A 105 -10.96 18.94 -13.92
N THR A 106 -12.15 18.36 -13.99
CA THR A 106 -13.01 18.15 -12.80
C THR A 106 -12.53 16.94 -11.97
N ALA A 107 -13.03 16.86 -10.74
CA ALA A 107 -12.81 15.69 -9.90
C ALA A 107 -13.32 14.41 -10.59
N ARG A 108 -14.48 14.48 -11.29
CA ARG A 108 -15.03 13.37 -12.05
C ARG A 108 -14.11 12.95 -13.18
N ASP A 109 -13.64 13.90 -14.02
CA ASP A 109 -12.72 13.60 -15.12
C ASP A 109 -11.47 12.87 -14.62
N ALA A 110 -10.94 13.29 -13.46
CA ALA A 110 -9.78 12.63 -12.84
C ALA A 110 -10.07 11.17 -12.45
N VAL A 111 -11.29 10.86 -11.97
CA VAL A 111 -11.70 9.49 -11.62
C VAL A 111 -11.96 8.66 -12.86
N GLU A 112 -12.52 9.24 -13.93
CA GLU A 112 -12.79 8.58 -15.22
C GLU A 112 -11.52 8.01 -15.85
N LEU A 113 -10.35 8.62 -15.62
CA LEU A 113 -9.05 8.07 -16.06
C LEU A 113 -8.79 6.66 -15.49
N GLY A 114 -9.41 6.29 -14.36
CA GLY A 114 -9.34 4.96 -13.79
C GLY A 114 -9.96 3.88 -14.69
N ARG A 115 -10.85 4.25 -15.62
CA ARG A 115 -11.46 3.32 -16.56
C ARG A 115 -10.58 2.99 -17.78
N THR A 116 -9.48 3.72 -17.98
CA THR A 116 -8.56 3.53 -19.13
C THR A 116 -8.18 2.07 -19.42
N PRO A 117 -7.89 1.19 -18.44
CA PRO A 117 -7.57 -0.21 -18.73
C PRO A 117 -8.72 -1.01 -19.34
N TRP A 118 -9.95 -0.55 -19.24
CA TRP A 118 -11.15 -1.23 -19.74
C TRP A 118 -11.59 -0.74 -21.12
N LEU A 119 -11.15 0.46 -21.53
CA LEU A 119 -11.52 1.07 -22.78
C LEU A 119 -10.58 0.65 -23.92
N SER A 120 -11.11 0.55 -25.13
CA SER A 120 -10.34 0.29 -26.36
C SER A 120 -11.07 0.85 -27.59
N ALA A 121 -10.47 0.75 -28.75
CA ALA A 121 -11.14 1.14 -30.01
C ALA A 121 -12.46 0.38 -30.29
N LEU A 122 -12.58 -0.83 -29.72
CA LEU A 122 -13.78 -1.68 -29.84
C LEU A 122 -14.68 -1.64 -28.61
N GLN A 123 -14.24 -1.02 -27.52
CA GLN A 123 -14.96 -0.93 -26.25
C GLN A 123 -14.91 0.53 -25.78
N SER A 124 -15.84 1.31 -26.30
CA SER A 124 -16.03 2.71 -25.93
C SER A 124 -16.66 2.83 -24.53
N TRP A 125 -16.67 4.05 -24.01
CA TRP A 125 -17.35 4.41 -22.76
C TRP A 125 -18.82 3.97 -22.78
N SER A 126 -19.30 3.47 -21.65
CA SER A 126 -20.66 2.93 -21.48
C SER A 126 -21.32 3.46 -20.21
N ALA A 127 -22.65 3.29 -20.09
CA ALA A 127 -23.37 3.62 -18.86
C ALA A 127 -22.83 2.87 -17.64
N ARG A 128 -22.28 1.68 -17.84
CA ARG A 128 -21.63 0.93 -16.74
C ARG A 128 -20.38 1.63 -16.22
N ASP A 129 -19.62 2.29 -17.08
CA ASP A 129 -18.44 3.07 -16.66
C ASP A 129 -18.86 4.30 -15.85
N ASP A 130 -19.99 4.96 -16.23
CA ASP A 130 -20.57 6.05 -15.45
C ASP A 130 -21.01 5.63 -14.05
N GLU A 131 -21.63 4.45 -13.91
CA GLU A 131 -22.01 3.86 -12.63
C GLU A 131 -20.78 3.61 -11.76
N ILE A 132 -19.74 2.95 -12.31
CA ILE A 132 -18.50 2.63 -11.58
C ILE A 132 -17.81 3.89 -11.08
N VAL A 133 -17.72 4.93 -11.91
CA VAL A 133 -17.15 6.22 -11.52
C VAL A 133 -17.95 6.87 -10.40
N SER A 134 -19.29 6.83 -10.49
CA SER A 134 -20.18 7.38 -9.46
C SER A 134 -20.08 6.60 -8.14
N GLU A 135 -20.02 5.27 -8.20
CA GLU A 135 -19.77 4.40 -7.04
C GLU A 135 -18.42 4.72 -6.38
N ALA A 136 -17.35 4.85 -7.18
CA ALA A 136 -16.01 5.17 -6.68
C ALA A 136 -15.97 6.55 -5.99
N LEU A 137 -16.62 7.55 -6.56
CA LEU A 137 -16.78 8.89 -5.94
C LEU A 137 -17.59 8.81 -4.65
N GLY A 138 -18.65 8.01 -4.63
CA GLY A 138 -19.46 7.75 -3.43
C GLY A 138 -18.66 7.11 -2.31
N CYS A 139 -17.86 6.07 -2.61
CA CYS A 139 -17.00 5.38 -1.64
C CYS A 139 -16.07 6.33 -0.88
N VAL A 140 -15.57 7.37 -1.54
CA VAL A 140 -14.64 8.33 -0.92
C VAL A 140 -15.36 9.61 -0.40
N GLY A 141 -16.69 9.68 -0.47
CA GLY A 141 -17.48 10.83 -0.02
C GLY A 141 -17.27 12.08 -0.88
N MET A 142 -17.04 11.92 -2.19
CA MET A 142 -16.77 13.02 -3.13
C MET A 142 -17.86 13.20 -4.21
N HIS A 143 -18.96 12.46 -4.11
CA HIS A 143 -20.04 12.49 -5.11
C HIS A 143 -20.59 13.91 -5.34
N ASP A 144 -20.89 14.67 -4.28
CA ASP A 144 -21.44 16.02 -4.37
C ASP A 144 -20.45 17.08 -4.86
N ARG A 145 -19.16 16.71 -4.93
CA ARG A 145 -18.06 17.59 -5.35
C ARG A 145 -17.43 17.16 -6.67
N GLN A 146 -18.05 16.23 -7.38
CA GLN A 146 -17.51 15.65 -8.61
C GLN A 146 -17.27 16.67 -9.74
N GLN A 147 -18.02 17.78 -9.76
CA GLN A 147 -17.91 18.84 -10.76
C GLN A 147 -16.90 19.94 -10.38
N ARG A 148 -16.30 19.89 -9.18
CA ARG A 148 -15.26 20.86 -8.82
C ARG A 148 -14.01 20.65 -9.64
N LEU A 149 -13.38 21.76 -10.05
CA LEU A 149 -12.10 21.72 -10.72
C LEU A 149 -11.01 21.20 -9.75
N TRP A 150 -10.06 20.48 -10.29
CA TRP A 150 -8.94 19.92 -9.54
C TRP A 150 -8.21 20.96 -8.68
N GLY A 151 -7.94 22.14 -9.26
CA GLY A 151 -7.28 23.25 -8.58
C GLY A 151 -8.03 23.80 -7.36
N GLN A 152 -9.36 23.58 -7.28
CA GLN A 152 -10.22 24.03 -6.17
C GLN A 152 -10.33 23.02 -5.03
N LEU A 153 -9.77 21.81 -5.20
CA LEU A 153 -9.81 20.77 -4.20
C LEU A 153 -8.70 20.96 -3.15
N SER A 154 -9.03 20.72 -1.88
CA SER A 154 -8.04 20.63 -0.81
C SER A 154 -7.13 19.43 -1.00
N GLY A 155 -5.98 19.38 -0.31
CA GLY A 155 -5.07 18.25 -0.36
C GLY A 155 -5.73 16.91 -0.01
N GLY A 156 -6.57 16.89 1.04
CA GLY A 156 -7.33 15.70 1.43
C GLY A 156 -8.40 15.30 0.42
N GLU A 157 -9.07 16.27 -0.22
CA GLU A 157 -10.02 16.00 -1.30
C GLU A 157 -9.31 15.41 -2.54
N ARG A 158 -8.16 15.97 -2.92
CA ARG A 158 -7.32 15.42 -4.01
C ARG A 158 -6.90 13.99 -3.71
N GLN A 159 -6.48 13.71 -2.47
CA GLN A 159 -6.10 12.36 -2.08
C GLN A 159 -7.27 11.37 -2.18
N ARG A 160 -8.47 11.78 -1.76
CA ARG A 160 -9.68 10.97 -1.93
C ARG A 160 -10.00 10.73 -3.41
N ILE A 161 -9.83 11.72 -4.28
CA ILE A 161 -10.03 11.54 -5.74
C ILE A 161 -8.98 10.58 -6.32
N HIS A 162 -7.72 10.60 -5.87
CA HIS A 162 -6.73 9.61 -6.30
C HIS A 162 -7.14 8.18 -5.92
N ILE A 163 -7.72 8.00 -4.73
CA ILE A 163 -8.24 6.69 -4.32
C ILE A 163 -9.48 6.33 -5.15
N ALA A 164 -10.41 7.26 -5.37
CA ALA A 164 -11.57 7.02 -6.22
C ALA A 164 -11.16 6.60 -7.64
N ARG A 165 -10.16 7.28 -8.22
CA ARG A 165 -9.58 6.89 -9.52
C ARG A 165 -9.04 5.46 -9.51
N ALA A 166 -8.34 5.08 -8.45
CA ALA A 166 -7.84 3.72 -8.30
C ALA A 166 -8.99 2.71 -8.14
N LEU A 167 -10.05 3.05 -7.39
CA LEU A 167 -11.22 2.20 -7.21
C LEU A 167 -12.06 2.08 -8.49
N ALA A 168 -12.17 3.15 -9.30
CA ALA A 168 -12.83 3.12 -10.61
C ALA A 168 -12.17 2.14 -11.58
N GLN A 169 -10.92 1.78 -11.37
CA GLN A 169 -10.22 0.71 -12.10
C GLN A 169 -10.76 -0.68 -11.74
N GLN A 170 -11.56 -0.82 -10.65
CA GLN A 170 -12.08 -2.08 -10.09
C GLN A 170 -10.95 -3.09 -9.78
N PRO A 171 -9.93 -2.70 -9.03
CA PRO A 171 -8.78 -3.56 -8.77
C PRO A 171 -9.11 -4.63 -7.75
N GLN A 172 -8.44 -5.77 -7.84
CA GLN A 172 -8.39 -6.80 -6.80
C GLN A 172 -7.32 -6.47 -5.75
N ILE A 173 -6.34 -5.66 -6.13
CA ILE A 173 -5.21 -5.25 -5.29
C ILE A 173 -4.98 -3.75 -5.41
N LEU A 174 -4.87 -3.08 -4.26
CA LEU A 174 -4.58 -1.65 -4.17
C LEU A 174 -3.23 -1.42 -3.50
N LEU A 175 -2.32 -0.80 -4.23
CA LEU A 175 -1.03 -0.36 -3.72
C LEU A 175 -1.08 1.13 -3.41
N MET A 176 -0.57 1.54 -2.24
CA MET A 176 -0.60 2.95 -1.82
C MET A 176 0.76 3.37 -1.27
N ASP A 177 1.32 4.43 -1.86
CA ASP A 177 2.62 4.97 -1.45
C ASP A 177 2.38 6.20 -0.56
N GLU A 178 2.42 5.99 0.77
CA GLU A 178 2.27 7.02 1.80
C GLU A 178 1.01 7.91 1.63
N PRO A 179 -0.19 7.31 1.52
CA PRO A 179 -1.40 8.04 1.16
C PRO A 179 -1.89 9.03 2.23
N THR A 180 -1.36 8.96 3.45
CA THR A 180 -1.73 9.84 4.58
C THR A 180 -0.80 11.04 4.73
N ASN A 181 0.27 11.15 3.92
CA ASN A 181 1.19 12.27 4.00
C ASN A 181 0.52 13.60 3.65
N HIS A 182 0.90 14.65 4.36
CA HIS A 182 0.39 16.02 4.20
C HIS A 182 -1.10 16.21 4.51
N LEU A 183 -1.74 15.21 5.11
CA LEU A 183 -3.11 15.29 5.61
C LEU A 183 -3.11 15.69 7.10
N ASP A 184 -4.13 16.43 7.53
CA ASP A 184 -4.40 16.62 8.96
C ASP A 184 -4.85 15.31 9.64
N ILE A 185 -4.83 15.29 10.97
CA ILE A 185 -5.13 14.09 11.76
C ILE A 185 -6.52 13.53 11.45
N HIS A 186 -7.54 14.40 11.32
CA HIS A 186 -8.91 13.97 11.01
C HIS A 186 -8.96 13.28 9.62
N GLN A 187 -8.32 13.87 8.62
CA GLN A 187 -8.26 13.33 7.27
C GLN A 187 -7.48 12.01 7.21
N GLN A 188 -6.37 11.91 7.97
CA GLN A 188 -5.60 10.66 8.08
C GLN A 188 -6.43 9.52 8.65
N LEU A 189 -7.15 9.76 9.75
CA LEU A 189 -8.01 8.76 10.37
C LEU A 189 -9.14 8.33 9.43
N ALA A 190 -9.84 9.28 8.83
CA ALA A 190 -10.92 9.01 7.88
C ALA A 190 -10.43 8.21 6.66
N LEU A 191 -9.21 8.51 6.17
CA LEU A 191 -8.60 7.77 5.07
C LEU A 191 -8.25 6.34 5.47
N MET A 192 -7.67 6.16 6.66
CA MET A 192 -7.37 4.82 7.18
C MET A 192 -8.63 3.98 7.36
N ASP A 193 -9.71 4.56 7.89
CA ASP A 193 -11.01 3.87 8.03
C ASP A 193 -11.56 3.45 6.66
N LEU A 194 -11.50 4.35 5.67
CA LEU A 194 -11.88 4.04 4.30
C LEU A 194 -11.07 2.86 3.75
N VAL A 195 -9.74 2.91 3.85
CA VAL A 195 -8.85 1.86 3.34
C VAL A 195 -9.12 0.52 4.02
N LEU A 196 -9.32 0.51 5.34
CA LEU A 196 -9.63 -0.71 6.09
C LEU A 196 -10.96 -1.33 5.67
N ALA A 197 -11.96 -0.51 5.36
CA ALA A 197 -13.29 -0.97 4.93
C ALA A 197 -13.32 -1.59 3.52
N LEU A 198 -12.28 -1.36 2.69
CA LEU A 198 -12.24 -1.91 1.33
C LEU A 198 -12.05 -3.44 1.36
N PRO A 199 -12.95 -4.23 0.71
CA PRO A 199 -12.88 -5.70 0.72
C PRO A 199 -11.92 -6.25 -0.34
N ILE A 200 -10.75 -5.64 -0.50
CA ILE A 200 -9.71 -6.02 -1.47
C ILE A 200 -8.36 -6.19 -0.78
N THR A 201 -7.39 -6.79 -1.46
CA THR A 201 -6.00 -6.88 -0.98
C THR A 201 -5.34 -5.50 -1.03
N LYS A 202 -4.60 -5.14 0.00
CA LYS A 202 -3.97 -3.81 0.10
C LYS A 202 -2.52 -3.92 0.54
N VAL A 203 -1.64 -3.12 -0.09
CA VAL A 203 -0.27 -2.90 0.36
C VAL A 203 -0.04 -1.42 0.49
N MET A 204 0.35 -0.95 1.67
CA MET A 204 0.47 0.47 1.96
C MET A 204 1.80 0.80 2.62
N ALA A 205 2.57 1.72 2.04
CA ALA A 205 3.70 2.32 2.73
C ALA A 205 3.20 3.30 3.79
N ILE A 206 3.68 3.13 5.03
CA ILE A 206 3.20 3.86 6.21
C ILE A 206 4.40 4.45 6.96
N HIS A 207 4.29 5.72 7.34
CA HIS A 207 5.29 6.39 8.19
C HIS A 207 4.92 6.35 9.68
N ASP A 208 3.64 6.52 10.01
CA ASP A 208 3.17 6.51 11.38
C ASP A 208 3.03 5.08 11.90
N LEU A 209 3.86 4.73 12.86
CA LEU A 209 3.88 3.38 13.45
C LEU A 209 2.62 3.07 14.27
N ASN A 210 1.90 4.07 14.79
CA ASN A 210 0.61 3.84 15.43
C ASN A 210 -0.47 3.52 14.37
N GLN A 211 -0.45 4.16 13.20
CA GLN A 211 -1.31 3.77 12.09
C GLN A 211 -0.95 2.37 11.58
N ALA A 212 0.33 2.01 11.54
CA ALA A 212 0.79 0.69 11.12
C ALA A 212 0.25 -0.45 12.01
N MET A 213 -0.08 -0.19 13.28
CA MET A 213 -0.71 -1.20 14.16
C MET A 213 -2.08 -1.67 13.66
N ARG A 214 -2.73 -0.91 12.78
CA ARG A 214 -4.04 -1.26 12.18
C ARG A 214 -3.94 -2.23 10.99
N CYS A 215 -2.72 -2.55 10.54
CA CYS A 215 -2.48 -3.51 9.47
C CYS A 215 -2.58 -4.95 9.97
N ASP A 216 -2.93 -5.89 9.08
CA ASP A 216 -2.92 -7.33 9.39
C ASP A 216 -1.49 -7.85 9.60
N ARG A 217 -0.56 -7.40 8.74
CA ARG A 217 0.87 -7.69 8.84
C ARG A 217 1.69 -6.46 8.46
N LEU A 218 2.93 -6.44 8.95
CA LEU A 218 3.93 -5.44 8.62
C LEU A 218 5.14 -6.09 7.99
N ALA A 219 5.67 -5.48 6.93
CA ALA A 219 6.96 -5.78 6.34
C ALA A 219 7.91 -4.60 6.62
N VAL A 220 9.00 -4.86 7.32
CA VAL A 220 9.99 -3.86 7.72
C VAL A 220 11.09 -3.80 6.68
N MET A 221 11.19 -2.68 5.98
CA MET A 221 12.25 -2.42 5.03
C MET A 221 13.39 -1.64 5.68
N HIS A 222 14.62 -2.13 5.51
CA HIS A 222 15.82 -1.43 5.98
C HIS A 222 16.95 -1.59 4.97
N GLN A 223 17.56 -0.49 4.54
CA GLN A 223 18.70 -0.47 3.58
C GLN A 223 18.46 -1.34 2.34
N GLY A 224 17.25 -1.26 1.76
CA GLY A 224 16.89 -2.00 0.55
C GLY A 224 16.64 -3.50 0.75
N ARG A 225 16.52 -3.99 1.97
CA ARG A 225 16.25 -5.39 2.32
C ARG A 225 14.98 -5.51 3.14
N LEU A 226 14.33 -6.67 3.06
CA LEU A 226 13.29 -7.05 4.00
C LEU A 226 13.98 -7.52 5.29
N HIS A 227 13.81 -6.76 6.38
CA HIS A 227 14.40 -7.08 7.68
C HIS A 227 13.53 -8.04 8.49
N ALA A 228 12.22 -7.81 8.49
CA ALA A 228 11.25 -8.64 9.22
C ALA A 228 9.87 -8.54 8.57
N ILE A 229 9.05 -9.59 8.73
CA ILE A 229 7.63 -9.57 8.33
C ILE A 229 6.80 -10.36 9.35
N GLY A 230 5.67 -9.81 9.77
CA GLY A 230 4.80 -10.46 10.78
C GLY A 230 3.67 -9.56 11.26
N LYS A 231 2.94 -10.01 12.28
CA LYS A 231 1.87 -9.22 12.90
C LYS A 231 2.44 -7.97 13.57
N PRO A 232 1.69 -6.83 13.59
CA PRO A 232 2.15 -5.59 14.22
C PRO A 232 2.65 -5.80 15.67
N ALA A 233 1.94 -6.60 16.46
CA ALA A 233 2.31 -6.86 17.85
C ALA A 233 3.68 -7.54 18.01
N THR A 234 4.10 -8.37 17.05
CA THR A 234 5.41 -9.04 17.07
C THR A 234 6.52 -8.21 16.44
N ILE A 235 6.17 -7.36 15.47
CA ILE A 235 7.14 -6.52 14.74
C ILE A 235 7.48 -5.25 15.52
N LEU A 236 6.48 -4.54 16.03
CA LEU A 236 6.67 -3.24 16.70
C LEU A 236 7.12 -3.42 18.15
N GLN A 237 8.26 -4.09 18.34
CA GLN A 237 8.92 -4.31 19.63
C GLN A 237 10.08 -3.34 19.85
N ALA A 238 10.36 -2.99 21.10
CA ALA A 238 11.39 -2.02 21.44
C ALA A 238 12.78 -2.29 20.83
N PRO A 239 13.29 -3.54 20.75
CA PRO A 239 14.57 -3.82 20.11
C PRO A 239 14.60 -3.43 18.63
N LEU A 240 13.59 -3.83 17.84
CA LEU A 240 13.50 -3.51 16.42
C LEU A 240 13.33 -1.99 16.21
N LEU A 241 12.48 -1.34 17.01
CA LEU A 241 12.25 0.09 16.92
C LEU A 241 13.52 0.89 17.23
N LYS A 242 14.32 0.43 18.20
CA LYS A 242 15.63 1.02 18.50
C LYS A 242 16.62 0.83 17.36
N GLU A 243 16.71 -0.39 16.83
CA GLU A 243 17.69 -0.74 15.78
C GLU A 243 17.39 -0.04 14.45
N ILE A 244 16.14 -0.16 13.96
CA ILE A 244 15.78 0.27 12.61
C ILE A 244 15.34 1.73 12.56
N PHE A 245 14.55 2.19 13.54
CA PHE A 245 13.97 3.54 13.54
C PHE A 245 14.73 4.51 14.45
N GLN A 246 15.72 4.01 15.23
CA GLN A 246 16.52 4.81 16.15
C GLN A 246 15.68 5.61 17.16
N VAL A 247 14.61 4.99 17.64
CA VAL A 247 13.72 5.55 18.65
C VAL A 247 13.59 4.63 19.85
N ARG A 248 13.38 5.22 21.03
CA ARG A 248 12.88 4.50 22.19
C ARG A 248 11.37 4.47 22.13
N ALA A 249 10.77 3.28 22.25
CA ALA A 249 9.34 3.12 22.32
C ALA A 249 8.93 2.59 23.70
N THR A 250 7.83 3.12 24.22
CA THR A 250 7.15 2.65 25.42
C THR A 250 5.74 2.27 25.03
N GLU A 251 5.31 1.08 25.41
CA GLU A 251 3.94 0.64 25.19
C GLU A 251 3.02 1.27 26.25
N LEU A 252 1.93 1.81 25.79
CA LEU A 252 0.82 2.31 26.60
C LEU A 252 -0.45 1.60 26.13
N PHE A 253 -1.44 1.53 26.99
CA PHE A 253 -2.75 1.00 26.66
C PHE A 253 -3.79 2.07 26.97
N ASP A 254 -4.68 2.33 26.01
CA ASP A 254 -5.78 3.27 26.19
C ASP A 254 -6.74 2.67 27.25
N PRO A 255 -7.04 3.39 28.32
CA PRO A 255 -7.94 2.89 29.35
C PRO A 255 -9.40 2.76 28.89
N ALA A 256 -9.78 3.40 27.78
CA ALA A 256 -11.15 3.39 27.26
C ALA A 256 -11.48 2.08 26.51
N ASP A 257 -10.55 1.56 25.72
CA ASP A 257 -10.78 0.40 24.85
C ASP A 257 -9.66 -0.66 24.91
N GLY A 258 -8.60 -0.42 25.70
CA GLY A 258 -7.44 -1.29 25.79
C GLY A 258 -6.53 -1.25 24.57
N ALA A 259 -6.72 -0.32 23.63
CA ALA A 259 -5.90 -0.21 22.44
C ALA A 259 -4.44 0.05 22.78
N ARG A 260 -3.54 -0.67 22.12
CA ARG A 260 -2.10 -0.50 22.28
C ARG A 260 -1.66 0.79 21.54
N ILE A 261 -0.93 1.63 22.25
CA ILE A 261 -0.38 2.89 21.73
C ILE A 261 1.13 2.87 21.96
N LEU A 262 1.91 3.29 20.96
CA LEU A 262 3.36 3.46 21.09
C LEU A 262 3.68 4.93 21.34
N ARG A 263 4.31 5.21 22.49
CA ARG A 263 4.92 6.51 22.80
C ARG A 263 6.38 6.47 22.40
N PHE A 264 6.78 7.37 21.52
CA PHE A 264 8.17 7.47 21.05
C PHE A 264 8.96 8.53 21.82
N GLY A 265 10.23 8.26 22.00
CA GLY A 265 11.23 9.21 22.53
C GLY A 265 12.53 9.07 21.76
N ALA A 266 13.31 10.15 21.69
CA ALA A 266 14.65 10.08 21.14
C ALA A 266 15.53 9.13 21.97
N LEU A 267 16.45 8.43 21.30
CA LEU A 267 17.53 7.75 22.01
C LEU A 267 18.39 8.83 22.68
N ALA A 268 18.74 8.63 23.96
CA ALA A 268 19.72 9.47 24.61
C ALA A 268 21.00 9.42 23.76
N GLN A 269 21.43 10.56 23.24
CA GLN A 269 22.78 10.67 22.67
C GLN A 269 23.73 10.30 23.78
N GLY A 270 24.55 9.27 23.55
CA GLY A 270 25.60 8.88 24.49
C GLY A 270 26.38 10.12 24.86
N GLY A 271 26.41 10.43 26.17
CA GLY A 271 27.05 11.62 26.67
C GLY A 271 28.48 11.70 26.11
N ILE A 272 28.77 12.83 25.50
CA ILE A 272 30.15 13.28 25.33
C ILE A 272 30.65 13.49 26.77
N SER A 273 31.44 12.51 27.24
CA SER A 273 32.19 12.68 28.48
C SER A 273 33.15 13.81 28.26
N GLU A 274 32.96 14.93 28.98
CA GLU A 274 33.98 15.92 29.18
C GLU A 274 35.22 15.35 29.89
#